data_1761ded9387db1ecda92a07f45912942
#
_entry.id   1761ded9387db1ecda92a07f45912942
#
_cell.length_a   1.000
_cell.length_b   1.000
_cell.length_c   1.000
_cell.angle_alpha   90.00
_cell.angle_beta   90.00
_cell.angle_gamma   90.00
#
_symmetry.space_group_name_H-M   'P 1'
#
loop_
_entity.id
_entity.type
_entity.pdbx_description
1 polymer ?
#
loop_
_entity_poly.entity_id
_entity_poly.type
_entity_poly.pdbx_seq_one_letter_code
_entity_poly.pdbx_strand_id
1 'polypeptide(L)'
;MNTVSGERPSPHFVSREHPLSHYIWGDQCDGWNLVDNPELSVKLERMPPHTAEQLHFHQRVRQFFFILKGAAVFETEEGRTEVKAQQGLEIRPQLRHRILNEGEEDLEFILCSQPSTIGDRVTIE
;
A
#
# COMPACT_ATOMS: atom_id res chain seq x y z
N MET A 1 -33.94 -4.29 8.21
CA MET A 1 -33.09 -4.28 8.87
C MET A 1 -33.00 -3.47 9.88
N ASN A 2 -32.67 -3.62 10.66
CA ASN A 2 -32.59 -2.78 11.64
C ASN A 2 -31.40 -2.89 12.37
N THR A 3 -30.77 -1.86 12.57
CA THR A 3 -29.57 -1.91 13.32
C THR A 3 -29.89 -1.92 14.76
N VAL A 4 -29.04 -2.54 15.54
CA VAL A 4 -29.13 -2.46 16.96
C VAL A 4 -29.04 -1.03 17.36
N SER A 5 -29.67 -0.63 18.36
CA SER A 5 -29.68 0.72 18.87
C SER A 5 -30.21 1.71 17.86
N GLY A 6 -30.86 1.26 16.82
CA GLY A 6 -31.47 2.14 15.86
C GLY A 6 -30.52 2.87 14.94
N GLU A 7 -29.25 2.58 15.01
CA GLU A 7 -28.29 3.23 14.15
C GLU A 7 -28.36 2.65 12.75
N ARG A 8 -28.07 3.49 11.77
CA ARG A 8 -27.98 3.05 10.40
C ARG A 8 -26.55 3.02 9.96
N PRO A 9 -26.18 2.10 9.07
CA PRO A 9 -24.87 2.19 8.43
C PRO A 9 -24.75 3.52 7.71
N SER A 10 -23.61 4.14 7.79
CA SER A 10 -23.38 5.40 7.09
C SER A 10 -22.00 5.35 6.47
N PRO A 11 -21.78 6.15 5.41
CA PRO A 11 -20.47 6.17 4.81
C PRO A 11 -19.45 6.75 5.78
N HIS A 12 -18.21 6.31 5.62
CA HIS A 12 -17.12 6.81 6.44
C HIS A 12 -16.20 7.64 5.56
N PHE A 13 -16.13 8.93 5.83
CA PHE A 13 -15.32 9.84 5.05
C PHE A 13 -13.89 9.88 5.58
N VAL A 14 -12.92 9.75 4.70
CA VAL A 14 -11.50 9.87 5.05
C VAL A 14 -10.80 10.73 4.02
N SER A 15 -9.67 11.29 4.40
CA SER A 15 -8.81 12.03 3.49
C SER A 15 -7.38 11.90 4.00
N ARG A 16 -6.43 12.44 3.23
CA ARG A 16 -5.03 12.47 3.68
C ARG A 16 -4.90 13.29 4.95
N GLU A 17 -5.66 14.37 5.08
CA GLU A 17 -5.65 15.23 6.27
C GLU A 17 -6.39 14.61 7.44
N HIS A 18 -7.33 13.72 7.16
CA HIS A 18 -8.15 13.06 8.17
C HIS A 18 -8.23 11.57 7.90
N PRO A 19 -7.09 10.86 8.01
CA PRO A 19 -7.08 9.42 7.78
C PRO A 19 -7.55 8.68 9.03
N LEU A 20 -7.70 7.36 8.94
CA LEU A 20 -7.91 6.56 10.14
C LEU A 20 -6.68 6.65 11.04
N SER A 21 -5.50 6.64 10.46
CA SER A 21 -4.25 6.83 11.19
C SER A 21 -3.14 7.17 10.21
N HIS A 22 -2.07 7.77 10.72
CA HIS A 22 -0.86 8.08 9.95
C HIS A 22 0.29 7.31 10.57
N TYR A 23 1.21 6.83 9.74
CA TYR A 23 2.37 6.08 10.21
C TYR A 23 3.59 6.42 9.35
N ILE A 24 4.77 6.22 9.95
CA ILE A 24 6.04 6.35 9.26
C ILE A 24 6.57 4.93 9.04
N TRP A 25 7.12 4.67 7.88
CA TRP A 25 7.69 3.38 7.58
C TRP A 25 8.97 3.56 6.76
N GLY A 26 9.79 2.51 6.73
CA GLY A 26 11.03 2.54 5.96
C GLY A 26 11.88 3.75 6.31
N ASP A 27 12.52 4.33 5.29
CA ASP A 27 13.42 5.47 5.47
C ASP A 27 12.62 6.75 5.26
N GLN A 28 11.92 7.19 6.30
CA GLN A 28 11.12 8.42 6.32
C GLN A 28 10.00 8.43 5.29
N CYS A 29 9.45 7.26 5.01
CA CYS A 29 8.27 7.15 4.16
C CYS A 29 7.03 7.34 5.03
N ASP A 30 5.97 7.85 4.42
CA ASP A 30 4.70 8.09 5.11
C ASP A 30 3.63 7.13 4.63
N GLY A 31 2.68 6.86 5.50
CA GLY A 31 1.49 6.12 5.14
C GLY A 31 0.27 6.65 5.86
N TRP A 32 -0.87 6.59 5.20
CA TRP A 32 -2.16 7.00 5.74
C TRP A 32 -3.14 5.86 5.53
N ASN A 33 -3.68 5.32 6.63
CA ASN A 33 -4.68 4.25 6.53
C ASN A 33 -6.02 4.86 6.19
N LEU A 34 -6.64 4.38 5.13
CA LEU A 34 -7.93 4.89 4.65
C LEU A 34 -9.04 3.88 4.86
N VAL A 35 -8.76 2.59 4.69
CA VAL A 35 -9.67 1.50 5.03
C VAL A 35 -8.82 0.46 5.75
N ASP A 36 -9.30 0.00 6.89
CA ASP A 36 -8.49 -0.91 7.71
C ASP A 36 -9.40 -1.90 8.43
N ASN A 37 -9.61 -3.04 7.81
CA ASN A 37 -10.35 -4.14 8.44
C ASN A 37 -9.71 -5.46 7.99
N PRO A 38 -10.10 -6.60 8.59
CA PRO A 38 -9.41 -7.85 8.29
C PRO A 38 -9.50 -8.31 6.84
N GLU A 39 -10.51 -7.86 6.11
CA GLU A 39 -10.74 -8.32 4.74
C GLU A 39 -10.10 -7.41 3.70
N LEU A 40 -9.86 -6.14 4.04
CA LEU A 40 -9.37 -5.18 3.07
C LEU A 40 -8.64 -4.06 3.78
N SER A 41 -7.48 -3.69 3.28
CA SER A 41 -6.85 -2.44 3.70
C SER A 41 -6.58 -1.60 2.47
N VAL A 42 -6.76 -0.28 2.63
CA VAL A 42 -6.43 0.69 1.59
C VAL A 42 -5.59 1.76 2.24
N LYS A 43 -4.41 1.98 1.68
CA LYS A 43 -3.45 2.93 2.22
C LYS A 43 -3.01 3.88 1.12
N LEU A 44 -2.77 5.12 1.51
CA LEU A 44 -2.05 6.07 0.68
C LEU A 44 -0.63 6.12 1.23
N GLU A 45 0.38 5.98 0.38
CA GLU A 45 1.76 5.99 0.86
C GLU A 45 2.61 6.93 0.03
N ARG A 46 3.66 7.47 0.66
CA ARG A 46 4.61 8.37 0.04
C ARG A 46 6.02 7.88 0.33
N MET A 47 6.85 7.87 -0.71
CA MET A 47 8.26 7.53 -0.58
C MET A 47 9.10 8.71 -1.08
N PRO A 48 9.99 9.26 -0.24
CA PRO A 48 10.91 10.30 -0.71
C PRO A 48 11.84 9.76 -1.80
N PRO A 49 12.53 10.65 -2.54
CA PRO A 49 13.51 10.19 -3.51
C PRO A 49 14.55 9.26 -2.92
N HIS A 50 14.97 8.28 -3.71
CA HIS A 50 16.08 7.38 -3.37
C HIS A 50 15.81 6.56 -2.12
N THR A 51 14.58 6.05 -2.00
CA THR A 51 14.21 5.13 -0.92
C THR A 51 13.73 3.83 -1.50
N ALA A 52 13.83 2.77 -0.72
CA ALA A 52 13.45 1.44 -1.15
C ALA A 52 12.87 0.67 0.02
N GLU A 53 11.89 -0.16 -0.29
CA GLU A 53 11.31 -1.07 0.67
C GLU A 53 12.20 -2.31 0.78
N GLN A 54 12.15 -3.00 1.92
CA GLN A 54 12.83 -4.28 2.06
C GLN A 54 12.14 -5.34 1.22
N LEU A 55 12.93 -6.23 0.66
CA LEU A 55 12.40 -7.35 -0.11
C LEU A 55 11.58 -8.25 0.82
N HIS A 56 10.38 -8.62 0.40
CA HIS A 56 9.48 -9.42 1.23
C HIS A 56 8.45 -10.10 0.35
N PHE A 57 7.64 -10.97 0.96
CA PHE A 57 6.47 -11.53 0.31
C PHE A 57 5.36 -11.70 1.34
N HIS A 58 4.15 -11.88 0.83
CA HIS A 58 2.98 -12.17 1.65
C HIS A 58 2.48 -13.56 1.29
N GLN A 59 2.07 -14.32 2.29
CA GLN A 59 1.67 -15.71 2.05
C GLN A 59 0.28 -15.80 1.44
N ARG A 60 -0.65 -14.96 1.91
CA ARG A 60 -2.04 -15.02 1.48
C ARG A 60 -2.54 -13.74 0.83
N VAL A 61 -1.88 -12.64 1.09
CA VAL A 61 -2.37 -11.32 0.68
C VAL A 61 -2.03 -11.04 -0.77
N ARG A 62 -3.04 -10.56 -1.49
CA ARG A 62 -2.89 -9.99 -2.82
C ARG A 62 -2.84 -8.48 -2.67
N GLN A 63 -1.94 -7.83 -3.36
CA GLN A 63 -1.80 -6.38 -3.30
C GLN A 63 -1.94 -5.76 -4.67
N PHE A 64 -2.51 -4.55 -4.70
CA PHE A 64 -2.58 -3.75 -5.91
C PHE A 64 -2.08 -2.36 -5.59
N PHE A 65 -1.11 -1.90 -6.39
CA PHE A 65 -0.51 -0.59 -6.27
C PHE A 65 -0.98 0.26 -7.44
N PHE A 66 -1.42 1.48 -7.17
CA PHE A 66 -1.77 2.42 -8.23
C PHE A 66 -1.02 3.72 -7.99
N ILE A 67 -0.19 4.11 -8.95
CA ILE A 67 0.73 5.24 -8.79
C ILE A 67 -0.01 6.53 -9.08
N LEU A 68 0.04 7.47 -8.13
CA LEU A 68 -0.61 8.76 -8.27
C LEU A 68 0.36 9.84 -8.74
N LYS A 69 1.61 9.78 -8.28
CA LYS A 69 2.62 10.81 -8.55
C LYS A 69 3.98 10.16 -8.57
N GLY A 70 4.84 10.60 -9.48
CA GLY A 70 6.18 10.06 -9.61
C GLY A 70 6.19 8.76 -10.42
N ALA A 71 7.25 7.99 -10.26
CA ALA A 71 7.41 6.71 -10.93
C ALA A 71 8.00 5.71 -9.96
N ALA A 72 7.40 4.54 -9.91
CA ALA A 72 7.87 3.46 -9.05
C ALA A 72 8.66 2.45 -9.86
N VAL A 73 9.62 1.81 -9.22
CA VAL A 73 10.26 0.62 -9.76
C VAL A 73 9.91 -0.51 -8.83
N PHE A 74 9.42 -1.61 -9.40
CA PHE A 74 9.18 -2.83 -8.64
C PHE A 74 10.22 -3.85 -9.03
N GLU A 75 10.87 -4.42 -8.03
CA GLU A 75 11.76 -5.57 -8.23
C GLU A 75 11.09 -6.81 -7.70
N THR A 76 11.02 -7.83 -8.54
CA THR A 76 10.43 -9.11 -8.18
C THR A 76 11.36 -10.22 -8.63
N GLU A 77 10.97 -11.47 -8.34
CA GLU A 77 11.71 -12.62 -8.85
C GLU A 77 11.74 -12.64 -10.38
N GLU A 78 10.81 -11.93 -11.02
CA GLU A 78 10.70 -11.94 -12.48
C GLU A 78 11.39 -10.75 -13.14
N GLY A 79 12.03 -9.87 -12.37
CA GLY A 79 12.78 -8.75 -12.91
C GLY A 79 12.29 -7.42 -12.37
N ARG A 80 12.59 -6.35 -13.11
CA ARG A 80 12.25 -4.99 -12.74
C ARG A 80 11.17 -4.46 -13.66
N THR A 81 10.21 -3.74 -13.10
CA THR A 81 9.13 -3.13 -13.85
C THR A 81 8.97 -1.68 -13.41
N GLU A 82 8.98 -0.75 -14.34
CA GLU A 82 8.69 0.64 -14.02
C GLU A 82 7.20 0.89 -14.16
N VAL A 83 6.60 1.52 -13.14
CA VAL A 83 5.18 1.84 -13.12
C VAL A 83 5.06 3.35 -12.88
N LYS A 84 4.50 4.05 -13.86
CA LYS A 84 4.43 5.51 -13.83
C LYS A 84 3.09 5.98 -13.29
N ALA A 85 2.96 7.28 -13.09
CA ALA A 85 1.70 7.86 -12.61
C ALA A 85 0.53 7.41 -13.49
N GLN A 86 -0.58 7.08 -12.86
CA GLN A 86 -1.81 6.59 -13.48
C GLN A 86 -1.68 5.17 -14.04
N GLN A 87 -0.68 4.44 -13.59
CA GLN A 87 -0.51 3.02 -13.91
C GLN A 87 -0.52 2.21 -12.63
N GLY A 88 -0.85 0.95 -12.73
CA GLY A 88 -0.92 0.07 -11.57
C GLY A 88 -0.26 -1.27 -11.79
N LEU A 89 0.01 -1.96 -10.69
CA LEU A 89 0.62 -3.28 -10.71
C LEU A 89 0.02 -4.14 -9.63
N GLU A 90 -0.36 -5.35 -9.98
CA GLU A 90 -0.86 -6.31 -9.02
C GLU A 90 0.25 -7.27 -8.62
N ILE A 91 0.40 -7.50 -7.31
CA ILE A 91 1.34 -8.46 -6.75
C ILE A 91 0.53 -9.61 -6.16
N ARG A 92 0.69 -10.79 -6.72
CA ARG A 92 -0.01 -11.98 -6.25
C ARG A 92 0.63 -12.50 -4.97
N PRO A 93 -0.10 -13.29 -4.17
CA PRO A 93 0.49 -13.90 -2.99
C PRO A 93 1.76 -14.68 -3.33
N GLN A 94 2.71 -14.66 -2.39
CA GLN A 94 3.95 -15.42 -2.42
C GLN A 94 5.00 -14.90 -3.41
N LEU A 95 4.71 -13.85 -4.17
CA LEU A 95 5.71 -13.25 -5.05
C LEU A 95 6.61 -12.33 -4.23
N ARG A 96 7.91 -12.60 -4.26
CA ARG A 96 8.89 -11.76 -3.58
C ARG A 96 9.03 -10.47 -4.34
N HIS A 97 8.95 -9.36 -3.63
CA HIS A 97 8.93 -8.04 -4.28
C HIS A 97 9.37 -6.94 -3.34
N ARG A 98 9.71 -5.81 -3.93
CA ARG A 98 9.87 -4.54 -3.21
C ARG A 98 9.60 -3.39 -4.17
N ILE A 99 9.18 -2.25 -3.61
CA ILE A 99 8.98 -1.02 -4.37
C ILE A 99 10.11 -0.05 -4.06
N LEU A 100 10.57 0.67 -5.09
CA LEU A 100 11.66 1.63 -4.97
C LEU A 100 11.24 2.94 -5.60
N ASN A 101 11.70 4.04 -5.01
CA ASN A 101 11.66 5.35 -5.64
C ASN A 101 13.08 5.73 -6.03
N GLU A 102 13.40 5.59 -7.30
CA GLU A 102 14.72 5.93 -7.82
C GLU A 102 14.75 7.31 -8.47
N GLY A 103 13.64 8.03 -8.41
CA GLY A 103 13.52 9.34 -9.04
C GLY A 103 13.91 10.47 -8.12
N GLU A 104 13.67 11.70 -8.60
CA GLU A 104 14.05 12.91 -7.89
C GLU A 104 12.87 13.61 -7.24
N GLU A 105 11.67 13.08 -7.36
CA GLU A 105 10.49 13.62 -6.69
C GLU A 105 9.84 12.57 -5.84
N ASP A 106 8.95 12.99 -4.96
CA ASP A 106 8.20 12.05 -4.13
C ASP A 106 7.38 11.11 -4.99
N LEU A 107 7.33 9.86 -4.57
CA LEU A 107 6.47 8.85 -5.15
C LEU A 107 5.25 8.72 -4.23
N GLU A 108 4.05 8.81 -4.80
CA GLU A 108 2.81 8.61 -4.05
C GLU A 108 1.95 7.58 -4.74
N PHE A 109 1.37 6.68 -3.96
CA PHE A 109 0.56 5.60 -4.51
C PHE A 109 -0.50 5.14 -3.53
N ILE A 110 -1.54 4.53 -4.09
CA ILE A 110 -2.57 3.83 -3.32
C ILE A 110 -2.19 2.36 -3.29
N LEU A 111 -2.29 1.77 -2.12
CA LEU A 111 -2.01 0.34 -1.93
C LEU A 111 -3.24 -0.33 -1.35
N CYS A 112 -3.79 -1.27 -2.10
CA CYS A 112 -4.91 -2.10 -1.64
C CYS A 112 -4.39 -3.48 -1.32
N SER A 113 -4.80 -4.03 -0.19
CA SER A 113 -4.40 -5.38 0.21
C SER A 113 -5.63 -6.19 0.60
N GLN A 114 -5.71 -7.42 0.12
CA GLN A 114 -6.83 -8.33 0.38
C GLN A 114 -6.26 -9.72 0.66
N PRO A 115 -6.50 -10.27 1.85
CA PRO A 115 -7.00 -9.63 3.06
C PRO A 115 -5.98 -8.63 3.61
N SER A 116 -6.16 -8.19 4.85
CA SER A 116 -5.21 -7.31 5.50
C SER A 116 -3.85 -7.99 5.63
N THR A 117 -2.77 -7.19 5.61
CA THR A 117 -1.41 -7.73 5.70
C THR A 117 -0.98 -8.09 7.11
N ILE A 118 -1.82 -7.84 8.11
CA ILE A 118 -1.44 -8.09 9.50
C ILE A 118 -1.05 -9.55 9.67
N GLY A 119 0.18 -9.77 10.16
CA GLY A 119 0.68 -11.12 10.44
C GLY A 119 1.04 -11.93 9.21
N ASP A 120 1.09 -11.33 8.02
CA ASP A 120 1.28 -12.08 6.79
C ASP A 120 2.54 -11.70 6.01
N ARG A 121 3.33 -10.76 6.51
CA ARG A 121 4.54 -10.32 5.78
C ARG A 121 5.73 -11.14 6.22
N VAL A 122 6.51 -11.64 5.25
CA VAL A 122 7.77 -12.33 5.50
C VAL A 122 8.88 -11.52 4.85
N THR A 123 9.72 -10.92 5.67
CA THR A 123 10.83 -10.09 5.18
C THR A 123 12.01 -10.99 4.83
N ILE A 124 12.66 -10.69 3.71
CA ILE A 124 13.81 -11.42 3.22
C ILE A 124 15.03 -10.54 3.39
N GLU A 125 16.08 -11.11 3.96
CA GLU A 125 17.31 -10.37 4.17
C GLU A 125 18.25 -10.48 3.02
#